data_776ead68c6ca600a66adfc24fa4b86ed
#
_entry.id   776ead68c6ca600a66adfc24fa4b86ed
#
_cell.length_a   1.000
_cell.length_b   1.000
_cell.length_c   1.000
_cell.angle_alpha   90.00
_cell.angle_beta   90.00
_cell.angle_gamma   90.00
#
_symmetry.space_group_name_H-M   'P 1'
#
loop_
_entity.id
_entity.type
_entity.pdbx_description
1 polymer ?
#
loop_
_entity_poly.entity_id
_entity_poly.type
_entity_poly.pdbx_seq_one_letter_code
_entity_poly.pdbx_strand_id
1 'polypeptide(L)'
;MALAPLFLAGCRNDEPDAAGPTPDSSTDGTATDGATSGGSQAGTGDLLAAHGLEGMDTREIIEHLEALTLDERPQDLMASVRPSQLLMSDAEGRELALPIEGDFYLSTAPFVEGTHECWFHSLTTCRGELAEVEVEVRVADASTGEVIHEGTERTHPNGFFGLWLPRGGSYEMTCTVDGATYTTAISTATEDDATCLTTMQLT
;
A
#
# COMPACT_ATOMS: atom_id res chain seq x y z
N MET A 1 -18.20 18.32 -52.77
CA MET A 1 -19.45 19.10 -52.88
C MET A 1 -20.07 19.17 -51.49
N ALA A 2 -20.11 20.25 -51.00
CA ALA A 2 -20.78 21.33 -50.29
C ALA A 2 -20.46 21.22 -48.79
N LEU A 3 -19.68 22.09 -48.21
CA LEU A 3 -19.84 23.48 -47.72
C LEU A 3 -20.61 23.60 -46.40
N ALA A 4 -19.87 24.19 -45.45
CA ALA A 4 -20.27 24.68 -44.13
C ALA A 4 -21.42 25.73 -44.16
N PRO A 5 -21.92 26.23 -43.02
CA PRO A 5 -21.29 27.36 -42.34
C PRO A 5 -21.39 27.35 -40.81
N LEU A 6 -20.44 27.90 -40.22
CA LEU A 6 -20.16 28.98 -39.27
C LEU A 6 -21.38 29.77 -38.72
N PHE A 7 -21.55 29.87 -37.41
CA PHE A 7 -22.13 31.02 -36.73
C PHE A 7 -21.39 31.36 -35.43
N LEU A 8 -20.84 32.57 -35.42
CA LEU A 8 -20.38 33.33 -34.26
C LEU A 8 -21.54 34.15 -33.67
N ALA A 9 -21.60 34.27 -32.36
CA ALA A 9 -22.08 35.44 -31.59
C ALA A 9 -21.67 35.15 -30.12
N GLY A 10 -20.91 35.90 -29.38
CA GLY A 10 -20.62 37.31 -29.34
C GLY A 10 -21.59 38.09 -28.49
N CYS A 11 -21.37 38.18 -27.14
CA CYS A 11 -21.88 39.30 -26.35
C CYS A 11 -20.95 39.55 -25.14
N ARG A 12 -20.44 40.80 -25.21
CA ARG A 12 -19.78 41.53 -24.11
C ARG A 12 -20.85 42.23 -23.27
N ASN A 13 -20.43 42.65 -22.13
CA ASN A 13 -20.75 43.87 -21.37
C ASN A 13 -20.94 43.53 -19.91
N ASP A 14 -20.61 44.26 -18.89
CA ASP A 14 -19.91 45.55 -18.67
C ASP A 14 -19.58 45.59 -17.17
N GLU A 15 -18.48 46.20 -16.82
CA GLU A 15 -18.28 46.75 -15.48
C GLU A 15 -19.07 48.05 -15.30
N PRO A 16 -19.36 48.51 -14.08
CA PRO A 16 -18.64 49.65 -13.59
C PRO A 16 -18.26 49.66 -12.10
N ASP A 17 -17.10 50.18 -11.91
CA ASP A 17 -16.47 51.03 -10.88
C ASP A 17 -17.39 51.69 -9.87
N ALA A 18 -16.95 51.68 -8.57
CA ALA A 18 -17.02 52.83 -7.64
C ALA A 18 -16.26 52.60 -6.34
N ALA A 19 -15.15 53.27 -6.24
CA ALA A 19 -14.55 54.03 -5.13
C ALA A 19 -14.94 53.76 -3.65
N GLY A 20 -13.82 53.65 -2.85
CA GLY A 20 -13.75 53.57 -1.38
C GLY A 20 -14.28 54.73 -0.56
N PRO A 21 -14.01 54.79 0.74
CA PRO A 21 -12.70 55.10 1.33
C PRO A 21 -12.35 54.29 2.60
N THR A 22 -11.05 54.21 2.92
CA THR A 22 -10.50 54.03 4.26
C THR A 22 -10.65 55.34 5.09
N PRO A 23 -10.65 55.29 6.48
CA PRO A 23 -9.42 55.08 7.20
C PRO A 23 -9.53 54.42 8.60
N ASP A 24 -8.38 53.86 9.00
CA ASP A 24 -7.66 54.09 10.27
C ASP A 24 -8.16 53.53 11.60
N SER A 25 -7.17 53.03 12.28
CA SER A 25 -6.84 52.98 13.70
C SER A 25 -6.81 51.59 14.36
N SER A 26 -5.58 51.13 14.49
CA SER A 26 -4.91 50.60 15.71
C SER A 26 -5.77 50.14 16.88
N THR A 27 -5.55 48.88 17.27
CA THR A 27 -5.07 48.49 18.61
C THR A 27 -4.75 46.99 18.64
N ASP A 28 -3.49 46.70 18.87
CA ASP A 28 -2.90 45.94 19.96
C ASP A 28 -3.76 44.77 20.52
N GLY A 29 -3.20 43.58 20.52
CA GLY A 29 -3.75 42.50 21.31
C GLY A 29 -3.27 41.11 20.93
N THR A 30 -2.08 40.79 21.39
CA THR A 30 -1.69 39.46 21.89
C THR A 30 -1.69 38.28 20.92
N ALA A 31 -0.49 37.88 20.53
CA ALA A 31 -0.13 36.56 20.12
C ALA A 31 -0.70 35.52 21.09
N THR A 32 -1.42 34.56 20.55
CA THR A 32 -1.55 33.25 21.18
C THR A 32 -1.10 32.22 20.19
N ASP A 33 0.15 31.86 20.34
CA ASP A 33 0.70 30.57 19.93
C ASP A 33 -0.23 29.44 20.36
N GLY A 34 -0.31 28.41 19.55
CA GLY A 34 -0.84 27.16 20.01
C GLY A 34 -1.81 26.46 19.07
N ALA A 35 -1.46 26.30 17.78
CA ALA A 35 -2.02 25.18 17.05
C ALA A 35 -1.11 23.97 17.27
N THR A 36 -1.28 23.35 18.43
CA THR A 36 -0.68 22.07 18.75
C THR A 36 -1.33 21.01 17.84
N SER A 37 -0.57 20.56 16.86
CA SER A 37 -0.82 19.35 16.11
C SER A 37 -0.63 18.12 17.03
N GLY A 38 -1.49 17.97 18.01
CA GLY A 38 -1.42 16.95 19.06
C GLY A 38 -2.48 15.85 18.96
N GLY A 39 -3.28 15.84 17.87
CA GLY A 39 -4.38 14.88 17.73
C GLY A 39 -4.01 13.50 17.13
N SER A 40 -2.85 13.38 16.49
CA SER A 40 -2.51 12.16 15.75
C SER A 40 -1.69 11.13 16.53
N GLN A 41 -0.95 11.54 17.55
CA GLN A 41 -0.04 10.62 18.26
C GLN A 41 -0.71 9.82 19.40
N ALA A 42 -1.74 10.33 20.04
CA ALA A 42 -2.44 9.60 21.10
C ALA A 42 -3.22 8.40 20.55
N GLY A 43 -3.92 8.56 19.41
CA GLY A 43 -4.65 7.45 18.77
C GLY A 43 -3.77 6.38 18.12
N THR A 44 -2.56 6.75 17.68
CA THR A 44 -1.56 5.84 17.10
C THR A 44 -1.06 4.84 18.13
N GLY A 45 -0.61 5.32 19.30
CA GLY A 45 -0.11 4.46 20.38
C GLY A 45 -1.18 3.53 20.92
N ASP A 46 -2.42 3.99 21.00
CA ASP A 46 -3.55 3.23 21.53
C ASP A 46 -3.92 2.02 20.63
N LEU A 47 -3.88 2.17 19.29
CA LEU A 47 -4.16 1.06 18.37
C LEU A 47 -3.04 0.02 18.43
N LEU A 48 -1.79 0.43 18.33
CA LEU A 48 -0.65 -0.49 18.36
C LEU A 48 -0.57 -1.25 19.69
N ALA A 49 -0.75 -0.55 20.81
CA ALA A 49 -0.75 -1.18 22.14
C ALA A 49 -1.89 -2.18 22.33
N ALA A 50 -3.09 -1.87 21.82
CA ALA A 50 -4.25 -2.77 21.91
C ALA A 50 -4.04 -4.11 21.19
N HIS A 51 -3.22 -4.11 20.14
CA HIS A 51 -2.92 -5.30 19.33
C HIS A 51 -1.51 -5.88 19.57
N GLY A 52 -0.81 -5.42 20.63
CA GLY A 52 0.52 -5.95 20.99
C GLY A 52 1.64 -5.56 20.02
N LEU A 53 1.46 -4.48 19.23
CA LEU A 53 2.39 -4.01 18.21
C LEU A 53 3.20 -2.79 18.69
N GLU A 54 3.08 -2.42 19.97
CA GLU A 54 3.78 -1.27 20.54
C GLU A 54 5.30 -1.45 20.46
N GLY A 55 5.98 -0.41 19.99
CA GLY A 55 7.43 -0.38 19.87
C GLY A 55 8.00 -1.02 18.61
N MET A 56 7.17 -1.65 17.78
CA MET A 56 7.56 -2.16 16.48
C MET A 56 7.58 -1.03 15.43
N ASP A 57 8.56 -1.06 14.53
CA ASP A 57 8.51 -0.25 13.32
C ASP A 57 7.56 -0.85 12.27
N THR A 58 7.32 -0.13 11.17
CA THR A 58 6.34 -0.54 10.15
C THR A 58 6.74 -1.88 9.49
N ARG A 59 8.02 -2.11 9.25
CA ARG A 59 8.53 -3.37 8.68
C ARG A 59 8.30 -4.53 9.66
N GLU A 60 8.64 -4.33 10.91
CA GLU A 60 8.44 -5.32 11.98
C GLU A 60 6.96 -5.68 12.15
N ILE A 61 6.06 -4.70 12.08
CA ILE A 61 4.60 -4.94 12.13
C ILE A 61 4.14 -5.79 10.95
N ILE A 62 4.59 -5.47 9.73
CA ILE A 62 4.24 -6.23 8.52
C ILE A 62 4.71 -7.69 8.66
N GLU A 63 5.99 -7.88 8.97
CA GLU A 63 6.61 -9.21 9.10
C GLU A 63 5.97 -10.02 10.23
N HIS A 64 5.67 -9.38 11.36
CA HIS A 64 4.99 -10.02 12.50
C HIS A 64 3.58 -10.50 12.12
N LEU A 65 2.75 -9.62 11.55
CA LEU A 65 1.36 -9.97 11.21
C LEU A 65 1.29 -10.98 10.06
N GLU A 66 2.21 -10.95 9.10
CA GLU A 66 2.28 -11.91 8.01
C GLU A 66 2.59 -13.33 8.52
N ALA A 67 3.44 -13.43 9.53
CA ALA A 67 3.90 -14.71 10.08
C ALA A 67 2.89 -15.39 11.02
N LEU A 68 1.84 -14.68 11.47
CA LEU A 68 0.85 -15.24 12.39
C LEU A 68 0.11 -16.43 11.77
N THR A 69 -0.13 -17.44 12.60
CA THR A 69 -1.07 -18.51 12.25
C THR A 69 -2.49 -17.96 12.09
N LEU A 70 -3.34 -18.68 11.37
CA LEU A 70 -4.71 -18.22 11.14
C LEU A 70 -5.51 -18.01 12.44
N ASP A 71 -5.20 -18.78 13.47
CA ASP A 71 -5.88 -18.72 14.80
C ASP A 71 -5.33 -17.55 15.66
N GLU A 72 -4.10 -17.12 15.42
CA GLU A 72 -3.46 -15.99 16.12
C GLU A 72 -3.81 -14.62 15.49
N ARG A 73 -4.35 -14.61 14.28
CA ARG A 73 -4.70 -13.36 13.60
C ARG A 73 -5.80 -12.61 14.34
N PRO A 74 -5.59 -11.32 14.66
CA PRO A 74 -6.61 -10.50 15.29
C PRO A 74 -7.84 -10.37 14.37
N GLN A 75 -9.03 -10.68 14.92
CA GLN A 75 -10.29 -10.64 14.17
C GLN A 75 -10.89 -9.24 14.10
N ASP A 76 -10.43 -8.35 14.93
CA ASP A 76 -10.88 -6.97 15.12
C ASP A 76 -9.90 -5.94 14.54
N LEU A 77 -8.83 -6.39 13.88
CA LEU A 77 -7.84 -5.55 13.22
C LEU A 77 -7.85 -5.78 11.70
N MET A 78 -7.99 -4.71 10.95
CA MET A 78 -7.69 -4.64 9.52
C MET A 78 -6.29 -4.06 9.33
N ALA A 79 -5.43 -4.73 8.59
CA ALA A 79 -4.09 -4.25 8.27
C ALA A 79 -3.82 -4.47 6.77
N SER A 80 -3.83 -3.38 5.99
CA SER A 80 -3.69 -3.40 4.53
C SER A 80 -2.38 -2.76 4.10
N VAL A 81 -1.54 -3.53 3.42
CA VAL A 81 -0.29 -3.04 2.85
C VAL A 81 -0.57 -2.32 1.54
N ARG A 82 -0.18 -1.07 1.46
CA ARG A 82 -0.17 -0.24 0.25
C ARG A 82 1.27 -0.04 -0.22
N PRO A 83 1.50 0.47 -1.44
CA PRO A 83 2.86 0.69 -1.93
C PRO A 83 3.75 1.51 -1.00
N SER A 84 3.24 2.57 -0.36
CA SER A 84 4.01 3.48 0.49
C SER A 84 3.59 3.52 1.95
N GLN A 85 2.56 2.77 2.34
CA GLN A 85 2.03 2.83 3.71
C GLN A 85 1.30 1.55 4.13
N LEU A 86 1.38 1.24 5.41
CA LEU A 86 0.52 0.27 6.06
C LEU A 86 -0.70 0.99 6.65
N LEU A 87 -1.90 0.64 6.16
CA LEU A 87 -3.16 1.15 6.69
C LEU A 87 -3.73 0.17 7.69
N MET A 88 -4.03 0.65 8.88
CA MET A 88 -4.60 -0.16 9.95
C MET A 88 -5.89 0.48 10.46
N SER A 89 -6.87 -0.33 10.79
CA SER A 89 -8.09 0.09 11.50
C SER A 89 -8.64 -1.04 12.36
N ASP A 90 -9.30 -0.70 13.46
CA ASP A 90 -9.88 -1.69 14.36
C ASP A 90 -11.39 -1.50 14.58
N ALA A 91 -11.98 -2.43 15.34
CA ALA A 91 -13.41 -2.43 15.63
C ALA A 91 -13.88 -1.23 16.48
N GLU A 92 -12.97 -0.58 17.21
CA GLU A 92 -13.24 0.64 17.97
C GLU A 92 -13.23 1.90 17.11
N GLY A 93 -12.92 1.75 15.80
CA GLY A 93 -12.87 2.86 14.85
C GLY A 93 -11.59 3.68 14.95
N ARG A 94 -10.54 3.14 15.54
CA ARG A 94 -9.21 3.74 15.49
C ARG A 94 -8.59 3.46 14.13
N GLU A 95 -7.98 4.46 13.53
CA GLU A 95 -7.32 4.37 12.22
C GLU A 95 -5.89 4.86 12.32
N LEU A 96 -4.99 4.20 11.59
CA LEU A 96 -3.57 4.51 11.56
C LEU A 96 -3.01 4.28 10.17
N ALA A 97 -2.17 5.19 9.69
CA ALA A 97 -1.36 5.03 8.49
C ALA A 97 0.12 5.17 8.87
N LEU A 98 0.87 4.11 8.68
CA LEU A 98 2.31 4.07 8.93
C LEU A 98 3.07 4.08 7.60
N PRO A 99 4.06 4.96 7.41
CA PRO A 99 4.84 4.97 6.18
C PRO A 99 5.66 3.68 6.05
N ILE A 100 5.73 3.14 4.84
CA ILE A 100 6.68 2.09 4.46
C ILE A 100 7.85 2.78 3.77
N GLU A 101 8.97 2.87 4.46
CA GLU A 101 10.17 3.53 3.96
C GLU A 101 11.11 2.52 3.26
N GLY A 102 11.94 3.04 2.35
CA GLY A 102 12.92 2.23 1.63
C GLY A 102 12.29 1.33 0.57
N ASP A 103 12.21 0.04 0.84
CA ASP A 103 11.78 -0.97 -0.11
C ASP A 103 10.25 -1.06 -0.27
N PHE A 104 9.83 -1.68 -1.36
CA PHE A 104 8.44 -2.06 -1.63
C PHE A 104 8.18 -3.46 -1.07
N TYR A 105 7.09 -3.63 -0.31
CA TYR A 105 6.67 -4.94 0.17
C TYR A 105 5.69 -5.60 -0.80
N LEU A 106 6.05 -6.78 -1.28
CA LEU A 106 5.20 -7.64 -2.10
C LEU A 106 4.91 -8.94 -1.36
N SER A 107 3.65 -9.22 -1.10
CA SER A 107 3.20 -10.49 -0.54
C SER A 107 2.69 -11.40 -1.67
N THR A 108 3.16 -12.64 -1.70
CA THR A 108 2.97 -13.55 -2.83
C THR A 108 2.41 -14.89 -2.34
N ALA A 109 1.37 -15.39 -3.04
CA ALA A 109 0.78 -16.69 -2.79
C ALA A 109 0.66 -17.48 -4.10
N PRO A 110 1.64 -18.34 -4.44
CA PRO A 110 1.48 -19.29 -5.53
C PRO A 110 0.39 -20.31 -5.19
N PHE A 111 -0.26 -20.87 -6.23
CA PHE A 111 -1.34 -21.84 -6.05
C PHE A 111 -1.37 -22.87 -7.17
N VAL A 112 -2.03 -24.00 -6.94
CA VAL A 112 -2.25 -25.06 -7.93
C VAL A 112 -3.71 -25.07 -8.37
N GLU A 113 -4.66 -25.16 -7.44
CA GLU A 113 -6.08 -25.33 -7.72
C GLU A 113 -6.90 -24.05 -7.46
N GLY A 114 -6.61 -23.33 -6.37
CA GLY A 114 -7.47 -22.24 -5.91
C GLY A 114 -6.74 -21.00 -5.41
N THR A 115 -7.31 -19.86 -5.75
CA THR A 115 -6.84 -18.55 -5.26
C THR A 115 -8.02 -17.61 -5.07
N HIS A 116 -7.74 -16.39 -4.61
CA HIS A 116 -8.68 -15.28 -4.56
C HIS A 116 -8.09 -14.05 -5.26
N GLU A 117 -8.94 -13.16 -5.73
CA GLU A 117 -8.48 -11.89 -6.27
C GLU A 117 -8.07 -10.95 -5.13
N CYS A 118 -6.85 -10.42 -5.22
CA CYS A 118 -6.31 -9.46 -4.28
C CYS A 118 -5.41 -8.46 -5.01
N TRP A 119 -5.51 -7.19 -4.65
CA TRP A 119 -4.65 -6.13 -5.19
C TRP A 119 -3.73 -5.54 -4.12
N PHE A 120 -4.32 -5.14 -3.00
CA PHE A 120 -3.56 -4.70 -1.84
C PHE A 120 -3.66 -5.73 -0.72
N HIS A 121 -2.50 -6.23 -0.29
CA HIS A 121 -2.43 -7.33 0.66
C HIS A 121 -3.03 -6.97 2.02
N SER A 122 -3.85 -7.86 2.55
CA SER A 122 -4.37 -7.79 3.91
C SER A 122 -3.66 -8.82 4.79
N LEU A 123 -2.85 -8.33 5.73
CA LEU A 123 -2.08 -9.16 6.66
C LEU A 123 -2.96 -9.97 7.61
N THR A 124 -4.22 -9.55 7.80
CA THR A 124 -5.14 -10.19 8.73
C THR A 124 -6.17 -11.10 8.08
N THR A 125 -6.42 -10.96 6.76
CA THR A 125 -7.51 -11.72 6.12
C THR A 125 -7.11 -12.53 4.89
N CYS A 126 -6.05 -12.18 4.16
CA CYS A 126 -5.62 -12.93 2.98
C CYS A 126 -5.19 -14.35 3.34
N ARG A 127 -5.56 -15.33 2.48
CA ARG A 127 -5.21 -16.75 2.62
C ARG A 127 -4.80 -17.31 1.28
N GLY A 128 -3.62 -17.93 1.23
CA GLY A 128 -3.11 -18.71 0.09
C GLY A 128 -3.39 -20.20 0.29
N GLU A 129 -3.31 -20.94 -0.81
CA GLU A 129 -3.52 -22.39 -0.82
C GLU A 129 -2.34 -23.16 -0.19
N LEU A 130 -1.12 -22.75 -0.53
CA LEU A 130 0.10 -23.49 -0.22
C LEU A 130 0.74 -22.96 1.09
N ALA A 131 0.25 -23.45 2.24
CA ALA A 131 0.78 -23.07 3.55
C ALA A 131 2.02 -23.90 3.91
N GLU A 132 3.05 -23.24 4.48
CA GLU A 132 4.28 -23.85 5.00
C GLU A 132 5.08 -24.67 3.96
N VAL A 133 5.02 -24.27 2.69
CA VAL A 133 5.69 -24.90 1.55
C VAL A 133 6.95 -24.13 1.18
N GLU A 134 8.00 -24.83 0.78
CA GLU A 134 9.20 -24.22 0.21
C GLU A 134 8.95 -23.82 -1.24
N VAL A 135 9.30 -22.59 -1.59
CA VAL A 135 9.15 -21.99 -2.91
C VAL A 135 10.52 -21.51 -3.37
N GLU A 136 11.03 -22.03 -4.46
CA GLU A 136 12.20 -21.45 -5.12
C GLU A 136 11.77 -20.16 -5.81
N VAL A 137 12.39 -19.04 -5.47
CA VAL A 137 12.01 -17.72 -5.96
C VAL A 137 13.20 -17.08 -6.66
N ARG A 138 12.93 -16.52 -7.84
CA ARG A 138 13.88 -15.68 -8.56
C ARG A 138 13.18 -14.40 -9.01
N VAL A 139 13.75 -13.25 -8.68
CA VAL A 139 13.32 -11.93 -9.15
C VAL A 139 14.47 -11.28 -9.89
N ALA A 140 14.24 -10.86 -11.12
CA ALA A 140 15.23 -10.18 -11.94
C ALA A 140 14.65 -8.87 -12.51
N ASP A 141 15.49 -7.86 -12.66
CA ASP A 141 15.14 -6.63 -13.37
C ASP A 141 14.74 -6.94 -14.81
N ALA A 142 13.57 -6.51 -15.23
CA ALA A 142 12.98 -6.84 -16.52
C ALA A 142 13.75 -6.24 -17.71
N SER A 143 14.53 -5.18 -17.48
CA SER A 143 15.28 -4.47 -18.52
C SER A 143 16.71 -4.96 -18.68
N THR A 144 17.37 -5.31 -17.56
CA THR A 144 18.79 -5.68 -17.52
C THR A 144 19.02 -7.18 -17.35
N GLY A 145 18.05 -7.89 -16.77
CA GLY A 145 18.18 -9.28 -16.36
C GLY A 145 19.01 -9.47 -15.08
N GLU A 146 19.40 -8.37 -14.41
CA GLU A 146 20.10 -8.43 -13.13
C GLU A 146 19.22 -9.12 -12.09
N VAL A 147 19.80 -10.09 -11.38
CA VAL A 147 19.10 -10.81 -10.31
C VAL A 147 19.04 -9.92 -9.06
N ILE A 148 17.84 -9.59 -8.63
CA ILE A 148 17.58 -8.78 -7.44
C ILE A 148 17.40 -9.68 -6.22
N HIS A 149 16.73 -10.83 -6.40
CA HIS A 149 16.52 -11.82 -5.36
C HIS A 149 16.58 -13.22 -5.99
N GLU A 150 17.25 -14.15 -5.33
CA GLU A 150 17.26 -15.57 -5.69
C GLU A 150 17.46 -16.41 -4.42
N GLY A 151 16.52 -17.29 -4.13
CA GLY A 151 16.57 -18.11 -2.93
C GLY A 151 15.37 -19.02 -2.77
N THR A 152 15.32 -19.72 -1.65
CA THR A 152 14.17 -20.51 -1.24
C THR A 152 13.45 -19.73 -0.13
N GLU A 153 12.22 -19.38 -0.39
CA GLU A 153 11.29 -18.81 0.59
C GLU A 153 10.38 -19.90 1.14
N ARG A 154 9.86 -19.70 2.34
CA ARG A 154 8.85 -20.58 2.92
C ARG A 154 7.56 -19.80 3.10
N THR A 155 6.46 -20.30 2.56
CA THR A 155 5.16 -19.71 2.83
C THR A 155 4.81 -19.82 4.32
N HIS A 156 4.23 -18.77 4.86
CA HIS A 156 3.71 -18.74 6.23
C HIS A 156 2.46 -19.63 6.37
N PRO A 157 1.94 -19.84 7.57
CA PRO A 157 0.70 -20.60 7.77
C PRO A 157 -0.52 -20.06 7.02
N ASN A 158 -0.46 -18.81 6.60
CA ASN A 158 -1.49 -18.17 5.76
C ASN A 158 -1.36 -18.49 4.27
N GLY A 159 -0.29 -19.18 3.84
CA GLY A 159 -0.02 -19.51 2.44
C GLY A 159 0.68 -18.42 1.62
N PHE A 160 1.15 -17.37 2.26
CA PHE A 160 1.91 -16.28 1.64
C PHE A 160 3.38 -16.28 2.09
N PHE A 161 4.22 -15.68 1.29
CA PHE A 161 5.55 -15.20 1.68
C PHE A 161 5.73 -13.76 1.19
N GLY A 162 6.52 -12.98 1.92
CA GLY A 162 6.77 -11.58 1.62
C GLY A 162 8.17 -11.33 1.10
N LEU A 163 8.29 -10.40 0.16
CA LEU A 163 9.57 -9.90 -0.36
C LEU A 163 9.64 -8.38 -0.23
N TRP A 164 10.82 -7.91 0.16
CA TRP A 164 11.17 -6.50 0.12
C TRP A 164 12.00 -6.23 -1.13
N LEU A 165 11.46 -5.46 -2.06
CA LEU A 165 12.07 -5.20 -3.38
C LEU A 165 12.39 -3.71 -3.54
N PRO A 166 13.43 -3.35 -4.28
CA PRO A 166 13.72 -1.95 -4.56
C PRO A 166 12.52 -1.27 -5.24
N ARG A 167 12.25 -0.02 -4.87
CA ARG A 167 11.17 0.78 -5.47
C ARG A 167 11.54 1.31 -6.85
N GLY A 168 10.53 1.62 -7.64
CA GLY A 168 10.68 2.27 -8.93
C GLY A 168 11.09 1.33 -10.07
N GLY A 169 11.03 0.02 -9.83
CA GLY A 169 11.45 -1.01 -10.78
C GLY A 169 10.30 -1.74 -11.47
N SER A 170 10.67 -2.44 -12.54
CA SER A 170 9.86 -3.47 -13.18
C SER A 170 10.67 -4.76 -13.19
N TYR A 171 10.09 -5.84 -12.72
CA TYR A 171 10.78 -7.10 -12.51
C TYR A 171 10.03 -8.25 -13.15
N GLU A 172 10.76 -9.32 -13.44
CA GLU A 172 10.21 -10.63 -13.73
C GLU A 172 10.43 -11.53 -12.52
N MET A 173 9.36 -12.10 -12.00
CA MET A 173 9.39 -13.01 -10.85
C MET A 173 9.00 -14.41 -11.28
N THR A 174 9.83 -15.37 -10.91
CA THR A 174 9.59 -16.80 -11.12
C THR A 174 9.48 -17.50 -9.78
N CYS A 175 8.42 -18.30 -9.61
CA CYS A 175 8.25 -19.20 -8.46
C CYS A 175 8.20 -20.63 -8.94
N THR A 176 8.87 -21.56 -8.21
CA THR A 176 8.85 -22.99 -8.47
C THR A 176 8.54 -23.75 -7.18
N VAL A 177 7.57 -24.65 -7.23
CA VAL A 177 7.21 -25.58 -6.15
C VAL A 177 7.11 -26.97 -6.73
N ASP A 178 7.85 -27.94 -6.20
CA ASP A 178 7.86 -29.34 -6.65
C ASP A 178 8.06 -29.50 -8.17
N GLY A 179 8.79 -28.57 -8.80
CA GLY A 179 9.06 -28.57 -10.24
C GLY A 179 7.98 -27.90 -11.10
N ALA A 180 6.82 -27.55 -10.56
CA ALA A 180 5.83 -26.70 -11.23
C ALA A 180 6.24 -25.24 -11.08
N THR A 181 6.13 -24.47 -12.18
CA THR A 181 6.71 -23.14 -12.26
C THR A 181 5.71 -22.14 -12.83
N TYR A 182 5.76 -20.90 -12.31
CA TYR A 182 5.06 -19.76 -12.90
C TYR A 182 5.97 -18.55 -12.94
N THR A 183 5.89 -17.78 -14.04
CA THR A 183 6.64 -16.53 -14.20
C THR A 183 5.67 -15.40 -14.52
N THR A 184 5.87 -14.24 -13.88
CA THR A 184 5.03 -13.05 -14.07
C THR A 184 5.86 -11.77 -13.98
N ALA A 185 5.34 -10.71 -14.59
CA ALA A 185 5.87 -9.37 -14.40
C ALA A 185 5.28 -8.73 -13.15
N ILE A 186 6.11 -8.02 -12.40
CA ILE A 186 5.74 -7.21 -11.23
C ILE A 186 6.28 -5.80 -11.38
N SER A 187 5.60 -4.83 -10.79
CA SER A 187 5.99 -3.43 -10.74
C SER A 187 6.03 -2.92 -9.30
N THR A 188 6.99 -2.05 -9.01
CA THR A 188 7.13 -1.36 -7.73
C THR A 188 7.24 0.16 -7.94
N ALA A 189 6.75 0.66 -9.09
CA ALA A 189 7.06 2.00 -9.59
C ALA A 189 6.07 3.05 -9.11
N THR A 190 4.82 2.66 -8.82
CA THR A 190 3.72 3.61 -8.56
C THR A 190 2.91 3.25 -7.31
N GLU A 191 2.09 4.20 -6.85
CA GLU A 191 1.16 3.99 -5.73
C GLU A 191 -0.06 3.12 -6.11
N ASP A 192 -0.22 2.79 -7.38
CA ASP A 192 -1.28 1.92 -7.88
C ASP A 192 -0.81 0.47 -8.06
N ASP A 193 0.48 0.17 -7.82
CA ASP A 193 1.01 -1.17 -8.00
C ASP A 193 0.49 -2.15 -6.94
N ALA A 194 0.27 -3.39 -7.35
CA ALA A 194 -0.24 -4.44 -6.48
C ALA A 194 0.80 -4.82 -5.41
N THR A 195 0.39 -4.87 -4.17
CA THR A 195 1.17 -5.41 -3.05
C THR A 195 0.82 -6.86 -2.72
N CYS A 196 -0.19 -7.41 -3.42
CA CYS A 196 -0.67 -8.78 -3.27
C CYS A 196 -0.61 -9.51 -4.61
N LEU A 197 0.19 -10.56 -4.70
CA LEU A 197 0.33 -11.35 -5.91
C LEU A 197 -0.30 -12.73 -5.71
N THR A 198 -1.52 -12.89 -6.22
CA THR A 198 -2.34 -14.11 -6.10
C THR A 198 -2.70 -14.71 -7.46
N THR A 199 -2.01 -14.31 -8.52
CA THR A 199 -2.28 -14.76 -9.89
C THR A 199 -1.34 -15.86 -10.36
N MET A 200 -0.45 -16.37 -9.49
CA MET A 200 0.61 -17.33 -9.82
C MET A 200 0.11 -18.78 -9.76
N GLN A 201 -0.56 -19.23 -10.82
CA GLN A 201 -0.95 -20.64 -10.95
C GLN A 201 0.22 -21.48 -11.44
N LEU A 202 0.70 -22.37 -10.60
CA LEU A 202 1.79 -23.30 -10.91
C LEU A 202 1.33 -24.37 -11.91
N THR A 203 2.12 -24.62 -12.96
CA THR A 203 1.84 -25.60 -14.01
C THR A 203 3.07 -26.41 -14.41
#